data_447eb9445054de8005218d3c9bae438f
#
_entry.id   447eb9445054de8005218d3c9bae438f
#
_cell.length_a   1.000
_cell.length_b   1.000
_cell.length_c   1.000
_cell.angle_alpha   90.00
_cell.angle_beta   90.00
_cell.angle_gamma   90.00
#
_symmetry.space_group_name_H-M   'P 1'
#
loop_
_entity.id
_entity.type
_entity.pdbx_description
1 polymer ?
#
loop_
_entity_poly.entity_id
_entity_poly.type
_entity_poly.pdbx_seq_one_letter_code
_entity_poly.pdbx_strand_id
1 'polypeptide(L)'
;MPVLGERRPFTRAILAEAPDAPGVYALWDDGDVVFYGSAFGGTFTIRSCLAEHLGGVRAIAVRATHCSWEISLSPGARERQLLDEYSAQHGGAPRGNAQSG
;
A
#
# COMPACT_ATOMS: atom_id res chain seq x y z
N MET A 1 -13.02 -9.51 7.41
CA MET A 1 -13.00 -8.31 6.57
C MET A 1 -11.67 -8.16 5.88
N PRO A 2 -11.64 -8.11 4.56
CA PRO A 2 -10.38 -7.82 3.91
C PRO A 2 -9.94 -6.39 4.24
N VAL A 3 -8.71 -6.25 4.61
CA VAL A 3 -8.10 -4.96 4.87
C VAL A 3 -7.79 -4.32 3.52
N LEU A 4 -8.14 -3.06 3.35
CA LEU A 4 -7.86 -2.30 2.13
C LEU A 4 -8.50 -2.90 0.88
N GLY A 5 -9.71 -3.43 1.02
CA GLY A 5 -10.45 -3.90 -0.11
C GLY A 5 -9.87 -5.16 -0.76
N GLU A 6 -10.21 -5.35 -2.03
CA GLU A 6 -9.85 -6.54 -2.76
C GLU A 6 -8.40 -6.52 -3.23
N ARG A 7 -7.71 -7.64 -3.06
CA ARG A 7 -6.34 -7.80 -3.56
C ARG A 7 -6.38 -7.99 -5.08
N ARG A 8 -5.64 -7.15 -5.80
CA ARG A 8 -5.63 -7.11 -7.27
C ARG A 8 -4.21 -7.26 -7.80
N PRO A 9 -4.02 -7.79 -9.01
CA PRO A 9 -2.69 -7.86 -9.61
C PRO A 9 -2.03 -6.47 -9.68
N PHE A 10 -0.75 -6.40 -9.35
CA PHE A 10 -0.01 -5.14 -9.38
C PHE A 10 0.53 -4.90 -10.79
N THR A 11 -0.33 -4.36 -11.67
CA THR A 11 -0.03 -4.12 -13.08
C THR A 11 -0.49 -2.72 -13.50
N ARG A 12 0.02 -2.24 -14.63
CA ARG A 12 -0.40 -0.93 -15.14
C ARG A 12 -1.90 -0.87 -15.41
N ALA A 13 -2.47 -1.96 -15.92
CA ALA A 13 -3.90 -2.00 -16.21
C ALA A 13 -4.74 -1.82 -14.95
N ILE A 14 -4.33 -2.46 -13.87
CA ILE A 14 -5.03 -2.35 -12.59
C ILE A 14 -4.84 -0.96 -11.99
N LEU A 15 -3.66 -0.35 -12.15
CA LEU A 15 -3.40 0.98 -11.63
C LEU A 15 -4.29 2.04 -12.29
N ALA A 16 -4.72 1.82 -13.51
CA ALA A 16 -5.66 2.72 -14.17
C ALA A 16 -7.02 2.75 -13.46
N GLU A 17 -7.34 1.71 -12.70
CA GLU A 17 -8.57 1.64 -11.90
C GLU A 17 -8.42 2.21 -10.50
N ALA A 18 -7.20 2.46 -10.06
CA ALA A 18 -6.96 2.97 -8.72
C ALA A 18 -7.49 4.40 -8.58
N PRO A 19 -8.00 4.75 -7.38
CA PRO A 19 -8.56 6.09 -7.18
C PRO A 19 -7.51 7.19 -7.28
N ASP A 20 -7.87 8.29 -7.91
CA ASP A 20 -7.06 9.50 -7.93
C ASP A 20 -7.44 10.34 -6.71
N ALA A 21 -7.27 9.77 -5.53
CA ALA A 21 -7.76 10.29 -4.25
C ALA A 21 -6.80 9.93 -3.11
N PRO A 22 -6.89 10.64 -1.98
CA PRO A 22 -6.09 10.27 -0.81
C PRO A 22 -6.58 8.98 -0.18
N GLY A 23 -5.68 8.27 0.47
CA GLY A 23 -6.03 7.03 1.15
C GLY A 23 -4.80 6.22 1.50
N VAL A 24 -5.01 4.95 1.72
CA VAL A 24 -3.95 4.01 2.06
C VAL A 24 -3.93 2.89 1.02
N TYR A 25 -2.77 2.27 0.88
CA TYR A 25 -2.60 1.16 -0.04
C TYR A 25 -1.67 0.12 0.57
N ALA A 26 -1.77 -1.09 0.05
CA ALA A 26 -0.92 -2.19 0.46
C ALA A 26 -0.32 -2.85 -0.77
N LEU A 27 0.92 -3.29 -0.64
CA LEU A 27 1.58 -4.15 -1.62
C LEU A 27 1.68 -5.53 -1.01
N TRP A 28 1.44 -6.55 -1.83
CA TRP A 28 1.39 -7.94 -1.40
C TRP A 28 2.33 -8.79 -2.23
N ASP A 29 2.95 -9.79 -1.59
CA ASP A 29 3.60 -10.88 -2.29
C ASP A 29 2.68 -12.09 -2.14
N ASP A 30 1.89 -12.36 -3.18
CA ASP A 30 0.79 -13.32 -3.16
C ASP A 30 -0.18 -13.04 -2.01
N GLY A 31 -0.16 -13.81 -0.95
CA GLY A 31 -1.07 -13.67 0.18
C GLY A 31 -0.52 -12.86 1.35
N ASP A 32 0.73 -12.42 1.27
CA ASP A 32 1.38 -11.73 2.37
C ASP A 32 1.55 -10.25 2.08
N VAL A 33 1.12 -9.40 3.01
CA VAL A 33 1.38 -7.96 2.92
C VAL A 33 2.87 -7.73 3.12
N VAL A 34 3.47 -6.96 2.20
CA VAL A 34 4.89 -6.61 2.31
C VAL A 34 5.12 -5.12 2.51
N PHE A 35 4.10 -4.30 2.31
CA PHE A 35 4.24 -2.86 2.50
C PHE A 35 2.87 -2.20 2.65
N TYR A 36 2.76 -1.27 3.61
CA TYR A 36 1.62 -0.34 3.71
C TYR A 36 2.11 1.06 3.42
N GLY A 37 1.37 1.83 2.65
CA GLY A 37 1.69 3.22 2.37
C GLY A 37 0.47 4.10 2.47
N SER A 38 0.69 5.41 2.46
CA SER A 38 -0.38 6.40 2.50
C SER A 38 -0.17 7.44 1.42
N ALA A 39 -1.28 7.96 0.89
CA ALA A 39 -1.32 9.02 -0.11
C ALA A 39 -2.13 10.18 0.49
N PHE A 40 -1.49 11.34 0.63
CA PHE A 40 -2.05 12.44 1.41
C PHE A 40 -2.91 13.41 0.61
N GLY A 41 -3.01 13.22 -0.71
CA GLY A 41 -3.81 14.09 -1.57
C GLY A 41 -2.93 15.01 -2.41
N GLY A 42 -3.55 15.92 -3.14
CA GLY A 42 -2.82 16.75 -4.09
C GLY A 42 -2.23 15.93 -5.19
N THR A 43 -0.90 15.94 -5.34
CA THR A 43 -0.20 15.11 -6.31
C THR A 43 0.07 13.70 -5.80
N PHE A 44 -0.17 13.44 -4.51
CA PHE A 44 0.06 12.13 -3.90
C PHE A 44 -1.28 11.43 -3.72
N THR A 45 -1.75 10.79 -4.78
CA THR A 45 -2.98 9.99 -4.74
C THR A 45 -2.61 8.52 -4.68
N ILE A 46 -3.60 7.67 -4.35
CA ILE A 46 -3.39 6.22 -4.35
C ILE A 46 -2.80 5.78 -5.68
N ARG A 47 -3.39 6.25 -6.79
CA ARG A 47 -2.93 5.90 -8.13
C ARG A 47 -1.48 6.35 -8.37
N SER A 48 -1.16 7.60 -8.04
CA SER A 48 0.18 8.12 -8.31
C SER A 48 1.25 7.44 -7.47
N CYS A 49 0.94 7.14 -6.21
CA CYS A 49 1.88 6.44 -5.34
C CYS A 49 2.13 5.01 -5.80
N LEU A 50 1.08 4.29 -6.20
CA LEU A 50 1.23 2.94 -6.73
C LEU A 50 2.03 2.94 -8.03
N ALA A 51 1.80 3.93 -8.89
CA ALA A 51 2.55 4.06 -10.14
C ALA A 51 4.03 4.28 -9.89
N GLU A 52 4.37 5.06 -8.87
CA GLU A 52 5.78 5.27 -8.50
C GLU A 52 6.45 4.00 -8.03
N HIS A 53 5.74 3.18 -7.25
CA HIS A 53 6.27 1.88 -6.83
C HIS A 53 6.46 0.95 -8.03
N LEU A 54 5.49 0.89 -8.91
CA LEU A 54 5.56 0.03 -10.10
C LEU A 54 6.68 0.46 -11.04
N GLY A 55 6.90 1.77 -11.16
CA GLY A 55 7.94 2.33 -12.02
C GLY A 55 9.33 2.33 -11.40
N GLY A 56 9.47 1.90 -10.16
CA GLY A 56 10.75 1.86 -9.48
C GLY A 56 11.21 3.17 -8.86
N VAL A 57 10.39 4.21 -8.92
CA VAL A 57 10.73 5.51 -8.33
C VAL A 57 10.74 5.42 -6.81
N ARG A 58 9.81 4.63 -6.26
CA ARG A 58 9.79 4.32 -4.82
C ARG A 58 10.13 2.85 -4.65
N ALA A 59 11.40 2.53 -4.84
CA ALA A 59 11.84 1.15 -4.76
C ALA A 59 11.75 0.65 -3.31
N ILE A 60 11.18 -0.54 -3.15
CA ILE A 60 11.27 -1.28 -1.89
C ILE A 60 12.00 -2.57 -2.20
N ALA A 61 12.76 -3.08 -1.24
CA ALA A 61 13.62 -4.24 -1.46
C ALA A 61 12.85 -5.56 -1.24
N VAL A 62 11.58 -5.58 -1.65
CA VAL A 62 10.75 -6.79 -1.58
C VAL A 62 9.92 -6.90 -2.85
N ARG A 63 9.58 -8.14 -3.18
CA ARG A 63 8.76 -8.42 -4.35
C ARG A 63 7.30 -8.08 -4.04
N ALA A 64 6.61 -7.48 -5.00
CA ALA A 64 5.18 -7.21 -4.90
C ALA A 64 4.48 -7.77 -6.14
N THR A 65 3.49 -8.63 -5.92
CA THR A 65 2.72 -9.25 -7.00
C THR A 65 1.30 -8.70 -7.07
N HIS A 66 0.80 -8.16 -5.96
CA HIS A 66 -0.58 -7.67 -5.85
C HIS A 66 -0.62 -6.37 -5.10
N CYS A 67 -1.72 -5.65 -5.23
CA CYS A 67 -1.95 -4.40 -4.50
C CYS A 67 -3.41 -4.31 -4.06
N SER A 68 -3.67 -3.48 -3.07
CA SER A 68 -5.01 -3.16 -2.64
C SER A 68 -5.02 -1.73 -2.10
N TRP A 69 -6.20 -1.14 -1.97
CA TRP A 69 -6.30 0.25 -1.54
C TRP A 69 -7.62 0.53 -0.85
N GLU A 70 -7.63 1.65 -0.12
CA GLU A 70 -8.82 2.14 0.57
C GLU A 70 -8.76 3.67 0.58
N ILE A 71 -9.81 4.33 0.11
CA ILE A 71 -9.90 5.79 0.18
C ILE A 71 -10.06 6.17 1.65
N SER A 72 -9.33 7.19 2.09
CA SER A 72 -9.38 7.65 3.47
C SER A 72 -9.12 9.15 3.53
N LEU A 73 -9.90 9.83 4.36
CA LEU A 73 -9.68 11.26 4.62
C LEU A 73 -8.61 11.48 5.70
N SER A 74 -8.18 10.41 6.35
CA SER A 74 -7.11 10.45 7.36
C SER A 74 -6.08 9.37 7.07
N PRO A 75 -5.36 9.47 5.94
CA PRO A 75 -4.48 8.38 5.51
C PRO A 75 -3.37 8.06 6.50
N GLY A 76 -2.79 9.07 7.14
CA GLY A 76 -1.72 8.82 8.12
C GLY A 76 -2.20 8.02 9.33
N ALA A 77 -3.35 8.36 9.86
CA ALA A 77 -3.92 7.65 11.00
C ALA A 77 -4.31 6.23 10.61
N ARG A 78 -4.86 6.06 9.41
CA ARG A 78 -5.24 4.73 8.92
C ARG A 78 -4.03 3.85 8.68
N GLU A 79 -2.97 4.42 8.11
CA GLU A 79 -1.72 3.67 7.91
C GLU A 79 -1.13 3.20 9.24
N ARG A 80 -1.10 4.08 10.25
CA ARG A 80 -0.62 3.72 11.59
C ARG A 80 -1.44 2.58 12.17
N GLN A 81 -2.76 2.65 12.05
CA GLN A 81 -3.64 1.59 12.53
C GLN A 81 -3.32 0.25 11.88
N LEU A 82 -3.13 0.25 10.55
CA LEU A 82 -2.79 -0.96 9.81
C LEU A 82 -1.44 -1.53 10.24
N LEU A 83 -0.45 -0.66 10.42
CA LEU A 83 0.88 -1.09 10.87
C LEU A 83 0.84 -1.65 12.29
N ASP A 84 0.07 -1.03 13.19
CA ASP A 84 -0.08 -1.52 14.56
C ASP A 84 -0.75 -2.89 14.59
N GLU A 85 -1.81 -3.07 13.80
CA GLU A 85 -2.50 -4.35 13.71
C GLU A 85 -1.59 -5.45 13.16
N TYR A 86 -0.82 -5.12 12.13
CA TYR A 86 0.12 -6.07 11.53
C TYR A 86 1.19 -6.46 12.56
N SER A 87 1.76 -5.47 13.25
CA SER A 87 2.80 -5.72 14.24
C SER A 87 2.29 -6.59 15.39
N ALA A 88 1.04 -6.39 15.81
CA ALA A 88 0.44 -7.19 16.87
C ALA A 88 0.30 -8.65 16.47
N GLN A 89 0.07 -8.92 15.18
CA GLN A 89 -0.11 -10.28 14.67
C GLN A 89 1.20 -10.95 14.28
N HIS A 90 2.20 -10.17 13.86
CA HIS A 90 3.41 -10.71 13.25
C HIS A 90 4.70 -10.35 13.99
N GLY A 91 4.63 -9.55 15.04
CA GLY A 91 5.80 -9.19 15.84
C GLY A 91 6.67 -8.11 15.22
N GLY A 92 6.21 -7.42 14.20
CA GLY A 92 6.96 -6.34 13.55
C GLY A 92 6.26 -5.83 12.32
N ALA A 93 6.82 -4.81 11.70
CA ALA A 93 6.26 -4.20 10.50
C ALA A 93 6.42 -5.13 9.27
N PRO A 94 5.61 -4.93 8.21
CA PRO A 94 5.84 -5.65 6.95
C PRO A 94 7.26 -5.42 6.44
N ARG A 95 7.79 -6.39 5.69
CA ARG A 95 9.19 -6.37 5.25
C ARG A 95 9.61 -5.08 4.55
N GLY A 96 8.75 -4.55 3.68
CA GLY A 96 9.06 -3.33 2.95
C GLY A 96 9.08 -2.10 3.84
N ASN A 97 8.20 -2.04 4.82
CA ASN A 97 8.17 -0.93 5.78
C ASN A 97 9.39 -0.95 6.69
N ALA A 98 9.81 -2.13 7.12
CA ALA A 98 10.98 -2.27 7.98
C ALA A 98 12.25 -1.80 7.28
N GLN A 99 12.34 -1.99 5.96
CA GLN A 99 13.51 -1.60 5.18
C GLN A 99 13.53 -0.13 4.82
N SER A 100 12.37 0.51 4.80
CA SER A 100 12.26 1.92 4.41
C SER A 100 12.45 2.87 5.58
N GLY A 101 12.55 2.35 6.77
CA GLY A 101 12.67 3.13 8.00
C GLY A 101 14.01 3.82 8.20
#